data_523d9638ce1aa2b8cc844185a70e156c
#
_entry.id   523d9638ce1aa2b8cc844185a70e156c
#
_cell.length_a   1.000
_cell.length_b   1.000
_cell.length_c   1.000
_cell.angle_alpha   90.00
_cell.angle_beta   90.00
_cell.angle_gamma   90.00
#
_symmetry.space_group_name_H-M   'P 1'
#
loop_
_entity.id
_entity.type
_entity.pdbx_description
1 polymer ?
#
loop_
_entity_poly.entity_id
_entity_poly.type
_entity_poly.pdbx_seq_one_letter_code
_entity_poly.pdbx_strand_id
1 'polypeptide(L)'
;MKISFMTKEEFLTSLSEYPYKKLFVKSLEEAAYCKTEFFSEGMFGILKIPDKRNLQGKFLIAAYYVKKGEIIFLDEDKVIHPVLEKRKELKDIEEGQELGILLAVLNGLIEDEVPYLQKIEEKITELEDILIVQPPRDFPEVLTRFRRAMTRLHGFYVQLLDVIEEIQGNLGERLSE
;
A
#
# COMPACT_ATOMS: atom_id res chain seq x y z
N MET A 1 8.74 12.20 -18.03
CA MET A 1 7.78 11.94 -16.95
C MET A 1 8.33 12.42 -15.62
N LYS A 2 7.48 12.92 -14.70
CA LYS A 2 7.88 13.45 -13.39
C LYS A 2 7.38 12.54 -12.26
N ILE A 3 8.30 12.10 -11.38
CA ILE A 3 7.97 11.40 -10.14
C ILE A 3 8.27 12.36 -9.00
N SER A 4 7.30 12.58 -8.11
CA SER A 4 7.43 13.49 -6.97
C SER A 4 7.00 12.80 -5.69
N PHE A 5 7.72 13.08 -4.60
CA PHE A 5 7.31 12.74 -3.25
C PHE A 5 6.96 14.02 -2.52
N MET A 6 5.83 14.03 -1.87
CA MET A 6 5.33 15.18 -1.13
C MET A 6 4.77 14.75 0.21
N THR A 7 4.85 15.63 1.19
CA THR A 7 4.02 15.55 2.38
C THR A 7 2.61 16.00 2.06
N LYS A 8 1.67 15.71 2.93
CA LYS A 8 0.29 16.18 2.84
C LYS A 8 0.22 17.73 2.77
N GLU A 9 1.04 18.40 3.58
CA GLU A 9 1.10 19.87 3.62
C GLU A 9 1.66 20.45 2.33
N GLU A 10 2.75 19.89 1.81
CA GLU A 10 3.33 20.29 0.52
C GLU A 10 2.33 20.10 -0.62
N PHE A 11 1.60 18.99 -0.64
CA PHE A 11 0.57 18.74 -1.65
C PHE A 11 -0.59 19.75 -1.55
N LEU A 12 -1.05 20.10 -0.35
CA LEU A 12 -2.09 21.13 -0.15
C LEU A 12 -1.65 22.52 -0.58
N THR A 13 -0.38 22.86 -0.32
CA THR A 13 0.19 24.18 -0.65
C THR A 13 0.68 24.28 -2.07
N SER A 14 0.90 23.15 -2.75
CA SER A 14 1.30 23.12 -4.16
C SER A 14 0.29 23.90 -5.01
N LEU A 15 0.81 24.80 -5.85
CA LEU A 15 -0.01 25.70 -6.65
C LEU A 15 -0.89 24.94 -7.64
N SER A 16 -2.19 25.05 -7.44
CA SER A 16 -3.32 25.12 -8.38
C SER A 16 -3.54 24.05 -9.46
N GLU A 17 -2.68 23.13 -9.73
CA GLU A 17 -2.82 22.22 -10.90
C GLU A 17 -3.54 20.90 -10.56
N TYR A 18 -3.89 20.69 -9.30
CA TYR A 18 -4.56 19.44 -8.91
C TYR A 18 -6.00 19.72 -8.51
N PRO A 19 -6.96 19.52 -9.44
CA PRO A 19 -8.37 19.57 -9.08
C PRO A 19 -8.63 18.54 -7.98
N TYR A 20 -9.51 18.85 -7.05
CA TYR A 20 -9.89 17.95 -5.95
C TYR A 20 -8.84 17.67 -4.86
N LYS A 21 -7.68 18.37 -4.82
CA LYS A 21 -6.63 18.12 -3.80
C LYS A 21 -7.14 18.14 -2.36
N LYS A 22 -8.08 19.01 -2.02
CA LYS A 22 -8.72 19.03 -0.68
C LYS A 22 -9.51 17.76 -0.40
N LEU A 23 -10.20 17.22 -1.41
CA LEU A 23 -10.91 15.96 -1.31
C LEU A 23 -9.95 14.80 -1.07
N PHE A 24 -8.83 14.77 -1.79
CA PHE A 24 -7.81 13.74 -1.64
C PHE A 24 -7.18 13.75 -0.26
N VAL A 25 -6.82 14.94 0.25
CA VAL A 25 -6.23 15.06 1.58
C VAL A 25 -7.25 14.66 2.66
N LYS A 26 -8.51 15.07 2.54
CA LYS A 26 -9.56 14.61 3.43
C LYS A 26 -9.73 13.09 3.39
N SER A 27 -9.77 12.50 2.21
CA SER A 27 -9.84 11.05 2.04
C SER A 27 -8.64 10.34 2.67
N LEU A 28 -7.45 10.93 2.60
CA LEU A 28 -6.24 10.40 3.22
C LEU A 28 -6.32 10.44 4.76
N GLU A 29 -6.85 11.53 5.33
CA GLU A 29 -7.04 11.67 6.79
C GLU A 29 -8.07 10.68 7.34
N GLU A 30 -9.11 10.39 6.55
CA GLU A 30 -10.19 9.47 6.90
C GLU A 30 -9.90 8.03 6.41
N ALA A 31 -8.66 7.71 6.02
CA ALA A 31 -8.30 6.44 5.40
C ALA A 31 -8.64 5.22 6.27
N ALA A 32 -9.73 4.55 5.94
CA ALA A 32 -10.18 3.33 6.61
C ALA A 32 -9.63 2.05 5.96
N TYR A 33 -9.40 2.08 4.64
CA TYR A 33 -8.97 0.93 3.81
C TYR A 33 -8.19 1.43 2.58
N CYS A 34 -7.57 0.50 1.83
CA CYS A 34 -6.99 0.82 0.53
C CYS A 34 -8.10 1.08 -0.48
N LYS A 35 -7.94 2.09 -1.31
CA LYS A 35 -8.89 2.42 -2.37
C LYS A 35 -8.22 3.16 -3.53
N THR A 36 -8.88 3.13 -4.68
CA THR A 36 -8.55 3.94 -5.86
C THR A 36 -9.78 4.68 -6.32
N GLU A 37 -9.64 5.92 -6.73
CA GLU A 37 -10.70 6.76 -7.30
C GLU A 37 -10.21 7.32 -8.63
N PHE A 38 -11.06 7.25 -9.65
CA PHE A 38 -10.75 7.71 -11.00
C PHE A 38 -11.45 9.03 -11.28
N PHE A 39 -10.74 9.92 -11.96
CA PHE A 39 -11.21 11.22 -12.39
C PHE A 39 -10.93 11.39 -13.89
N SER A 40 -11.50 12.42 -14.50
CA SER A 40 -11.30 12.72 -15.93
C SER A 40 -9.83 12.87 -16.32
N GLU A 41 -9.00 13.39 -15.41
CA GLU A 41 -7.59 13.72 -15.70
C GLU A 41 -6.59 12.75 -15.06
N GLY A 42 -7.05 11.77 -14.27
CA GLY A 42 -6.14 10.85 -13.58
C GLY A 42 -6.82 10.00 -12.53
N MET A 43 -6.03 9.44 -11.65
CA MET A 43 -6.51 8.64 -10.53
C MET A 43 -5.78 9.01 -9.25
N PHE A 44 -6.45 8.81 -8.13
CA PHE A 44 -5.92 8.96 -6.78
C PHE A 44 -6.19 7.69 -6.00
N GLY A 45 -5.21 7.23 -5.24
CA GLY A 45 -5.40 6.05 -4.39
C GLY A 45 -4.76 6.21 -3.03
N ILE A 46 -5.29 5.45 -2.08
CA ILE A 46 -4.81 5.37 -0.71
C ILE A 46 -4.41 3.94 -0.41
N LEU A 47 -3.27 3.78 0.22
CA LEU A 47 -2.72 2.51 0.67
C LEU A 47 -2.62 2.53 2.19
N LYS A 48 -3.30 1.60 2.84
CA LYS A 48 -3.28 1.40 4.30
C LYS A 48 -2.55 0.10 4.59
N ILE A 49 -1.27 0.21 4.89
CA ILE A 49 -0.30 -0.87 4.91
C ILE A 49 -0.03 -1.32 6.34
N PRO A 50 -0.14 -2.61 6.68
CA PRO A 50 0.27 -3.10 8.00
C PRO A 50 1.78 -2.90 8.22
N ASP A 51 2.19 -2.35 9.37
CA ASP A 51 3.60 -2.32 9.72
C ASP A 51 4.06 -3.71 10.15
N LYS A 52 4.82 -4.38 9.30
CA LYS A 52 5.35 -5.74 9.56
C LYS A 52 6.24 -5.82 10.80
N ARG A 53 6.83 -4.69 11.22
CA ARG A 53 7.64 -4.62 12.45
C ARG A 53 6.77 -4.62 13.71
N ASN A 54 5.53 -4.15 13.58
CA ASN A 54 4.55 -4.10 14.67
C ASN A 54 3.12 -4.25 14.14
N LEU A 55 2.71 -5.49 13.85
CA LEU A 55 1.37 -5.80 13.34
C LEU A 55 0.23 -5.45 14.32
N GLN A 56 0.53 -5.14 15.59
CA GLN A 56 -0.45 -4.66 16.56
C GLN A 56 -0.52 -3.12 16.60
N GLY A 57 0.44 -2.44 15.98
CA GLY A 57 0.58 -1.00 15.97
C GLY A 57 -0.36 -0.29 14.99
N LYS A 58 -0.01 0.94 14.67
CA LYS A 58 -0.70 1.73 13.66
C LYS A 58 -0.41 1.18 12.26
N PHE A 59 -1.33 1.41 11.34
CA PHE A 59 -1.06 1.22 9.91
C PHE A 59 -0.19 2.36 9.40
N LEU A 60 0.65 2.06 8.44
CA LEU A 60 1.38 3.03 7.63
C LEU A 60 0.44 3.48 6.50
N ILE A 61 0.39 4.79 6.27
CA ILE A 61 -0.50 5.38 5.27
C ILE A 61 0.35 6.03 4.18
N ALA A 62 0.07 5.66 2.95
CA ALA A 62 0.61 6.31 1.78
C ALA A 62 -0.52 6.57 0.78
N ALA A 63 -0.32 7.52 -0.13
CA ALA A 63 -1.24 7.75 -1.22
C ALA A 63 -0.49 8.04 -2.51
N TYR A 64 -1.18 7.88 -3.63
CA TYR A 64 -0.64 8.22 -4.94
C TYR A 64 -1.67 9.02 -5.73
N TYR A 65 -1.16 9.94 -6.54
CA TYR A 65 -1.91 10.65 -7.56
C TYR A 65 -1.20 10.47 -8.90
N VAL A 66 -1.93 9.96 -9.88
CA VAL A 66 -1.41 9.66 -11.22
C VAL A 66 -2.18 10.47 -12.24
N LYS A 67 -1.48 11.25 -13.04
CA LYS A 67 -2.00 11.90 -14.24
C LYS A 67 -1.00 11.74 -15.38
N LYS A 68 -1.40 12.06 -16.59
CA LYS A 68 -0.51 12.00 -17.76
C LYS A 68 0.77 12.81 -17.53
N GLY A 69 1.92 12.18 -17.66
CA GLY A 69 3.24 12.78 -17.50
C GLY A 69 3.71 12.95 -16.05
N GLU A 70 2.87 12.63 -15.05
CA GLU A 70 3.24 12.85 -13.64
C GLU A 70 2.64 11.80 -12.70
N ILE A 71 3.45 11.36 -11.75
CA ILE A 71 3.01 10.60 -10.58
C ILE A 71 3.53 11.26 -9.31
N ILE A 72 2.64 11.42 -8.32
CA ILE A 72 2.95 11.99 -7.02
C ILE A 72 2.64 10.96 -5.96
N PHE A 73 3.58 10.75 -5.05
CA PHE A 73 3.39 9.95 -3.86
C PHE A 73 3.34 10.85 -2.62
N LEU A 74 2.29 10.68 -1.82
CA LEU A 74 2.18 11.24 -0.48
C LEU A 74 2.62 10.15 0.49
N ASP A 75 3.87 10.24 0.96
CA ASP A 75 4.57 9.14 1.66
C ASP A 75 5.24 9.63 2.95
N GLU A 76 4.42 10.09 3.91
CA GLU A 76 4.90 10.58 5.21
C GLU A 76 5.59 9.47 6.03
N ASP A 77 5.08 8.26 5.94
CA ASP A 77 5.62 7.09 6.65
C ASP A 77 6.83 6.45 5.95
N LYS A 78 7.26 7.01 4.80
CA LYS A 78 8.39 6.53 3.99
C LYS A 78 8.30 5.05 3.61
N VAL A 79 7.15 4.65 3.12
CA VAL A 79 6.86 3.27 2.72
C VAL A 79 7.18 3.03 1.26
N ILE A 80 6.83 4.00 0.40
CA ILE A 80 6.97 3.90 -1.07
C ILE A 80 8.39 4.27 -1.51
N HIS A 81 8.97 5.28 -0.91
CA HIS A 81 10.30 5.77 -1.29
C HIS A 81 11.38 4.66 -1.30
N PRO A 82 11.51 3.79 -0.27
CA PRO A 82 12.49 2.71 -0.29
C PRO A 82 12.22 1.67 -1.38
N VAL A 83 10.95 1.44 -1.74
CA VAL A 83 10.57 0.51 -2.82
C VAL A 83 11.08 1.03 -4.16
N LEU A 84 10.91 2.31 -4.43
CA LEU A 84 11.40 2.93 -5.67
C LEU A 84 12.92 3.07 -5.70
N GLU A 85 13.58 3.30 -4.56
CA GLU A 85 15.04 3.35 -4.50
C GLU A 85 15.70 2.01 -4.85
N LYS A 86 15.10 0.89 -4.46
CA LYS A 86 15.56 -0.45 -4.85
C LYS A 86 15.47 -0.68 -6.35
N ARG A 87 14.59 0.02 -7.04
CA ARG A 87 14.28 -0.13 -8.48
C ARG A 87 14.78 1.07 -9.28
N LYS A 88 16.12 1.27 -9.28
CA LYS A 88 16.78 2.43 -9.95
C LYS A 88 16.47 2.52 -11.45
N GLU A 89 16.26 1.41 -12.10
CA GLU A 89 15.83 1.27 -13.50
C GLU A 89 14.51 1.99 -13.83
N LEU A 90 13.65 2.21 -12.82
CA LEU A 90 12.40 2.97 -13.01
C LEU A 90 12.62 4.49 -13.11
N LYS A 91 13.84 4.98 -12.98
CA LYS A 91 14.14 6.43 -13.07
C LYS A 91 14.23 6.94 -14.52
N ASP A 92 14.47 6.03 -15.48
CA ASP A 92 14.67 6.35 -16.91
C ASP A 92 13.41 6.03 -17.75
N ILE A 93 12.22 6.06 -17.13
CA ILE A 93 10.97 5.67 -17.77
C ILE A 93 10.39 6.83 -18.58
N GLU A 94 9.94 6.54 -19.80
CA GLU A 94 9.37 7.49 -20.74
C GLU A 94 7.95 7.95 -20.32
N GLU A 95 7.49 9.05 -20.93
CA GLU A 95 6.12 9.54 -20.75
C GLU A 95 5.11 8.50 -21.25
N GLY A 96 4.03 8.27 -20.49
CA GLY A 96 3.01 7.25 -20.79
C GLY A 96 3.19 5.93 -20.02
N GLN A 97 4.20 5.84 -19.15
CA GLN A 97 4.47 4.65 -18.34
C GLN A 97 4.15 4.84 -16.84
N GLU A 98 3.39 5.88 -16.49
CA GLU A 98 3.04 6.23 -15.11
C GLU A 98 2.40 5.05 -14.37
N LEU A 99 1.54 4.33 -15.08
CA LEU A 99 0.90 3.14 -14.52
C LEU A 99 1.90 2.02 -14.25
N GLY A 100 2.88 1.82 -15.13
CA GLY A 100 3.95 0.85 -14.94
C GLY A 100 4.73 1.10 -13.63
N ILE A 101 4.99 2.38 -13.30
CA ILE A 101 5.61 2.76 -12.03
C ILE A 101 4.70 2.44 -10.85
N LEU A 102 3.42 2.80 -10.95
CA LEU A 102 2.48 2.49 -9.87
C LEU A 102 2.40 0.98 -9.63
N LEU A 103 2.25 0.18 -10.68
CA LEU A 103 2.23 -1.29 -10.56
C LEU A 103 3.55 -1.84 -10.00
N ALA A 104 4.70 -1.27 -10.38
CA ALA A 104 5.99 -1.64 -9.82
C ALA A 104 6.08 -1.31 -8.32
N VAL A 105 5.50 -0.17 -7.88
CA VAL A 105 5.39 0.16 -6.45
C VAL A 105 4.49 -0.84 -5.73
N LEU A 106 3.28 -1.08 -6.24
CA LEU A 106 2.35 -2.03 -5.62
C LEU A 106 2.96 -3.43 -5.50
N ASN A 107 3.64 -3.90 -6.55
CA ASN A 107 4.37 -5.17 -6.52
C ASN A 107 5.52 -5.15 -5.51
N GLY A 108 6.27 -4.06 -5.44
CA GLY A 108 7.37 -3.91 -4.48
C GLY A 108 6.93 -3.91 -3.02
N LEU A 109 5.71 -3.46 -2.73
CA LEU A 109 5.15 -3.52 -1.37
C LEU A 109 4.93 -4.95 -0.87
N ILE A 110 4.75 -5.91 -1.80
CA ILE A 110 4.51 -7.33 -1.49
C ILE A 110 5.69 -8.25 -1.88
N GLU A 111 6.79 -7.70 -2.37
CA GLU A 111 7.94 -8.49 -2.85
C GLU A 111 8.51 -9.42 -1.79
N ASP A 112 8.59 -8.97 -0.54
CA ASP A 112 9.14 -9.73 0.59
C ASP A 112 8.07 -10.52 1.38
N GLU A 113 6.84 -10.66 0.84
CA GLU A 113 5.74 -11.27 1.57
C GLU A 113 5.91 -12.79 1.75
N VAL A 114 6.35 -13.49 0.73
CA VAL A 114 6.49 -14.96 0.82
C VAL A 114 7.49 -15.35 1.92
N PRO A 115 8.73 -14.80 1.98
CA PRO A 115 9.64 -15.06 3.08
C PRO A 115 9.10 -14.62 4.45
N TYR A 116 8.32 -13.56 4.48
CA TYR A 116 7.71 -13.08 5.72
C TYR A 116 6.62 -14.03 6.23
N LEU A 117 5.76 -14.53 5.34
CA LEU A 117 4.72 -15.50 5.69
C LEU A 117 5.32 -16.85 6.11
N GLN A 118 6.42 -17.29 5.49
CA GLN A 118 7.14 -18.49 5.92
C GLN A 118 7.64 -18.37 7.36
N LYS A 119 8.20 -17.22 7.75
CA LYS A 119 8.61 -16.98 9.16
C LYS A 119 7.42 -16.98 10.13
N ILE A 120 6.26 -16.58 9.66
CA ILE A 120 5.02 -16.65 10.46
C ILE A 120 4.61 -18.11 10.64
N GLU A 121 4.64 -18.90 9.58
CA GLU A 121 4.34 -20.33 9.60
C GLU A 121 5.26 -21.10 10.55
N GLU A 122 6.57 -20.82 10.50
CA GLU A 122 7.54 -21.37 11.45
C GLU A 122 7.15 -21.06 12.91
N LYS A 123 6.75 -19.82 13.20
CA LYS A 123 6.31 -19.44 14.55
C LYS A 123 5.00 -20.12 14.98
N ILE A 124 4.09 -20.41 14.04
CA ILE A 124 2.88 -21.18 14.33
C ILE A 124 3.28 -22.60 14.75
N THR A 125 4.15 -23.23 13.98
CA THR A 125 4.63 -24.59 14.28
C THR A 125 5.32 -24.64 15.64
N GLU A 126 6.17 -23.67 15.97
CA GLU A 126 6.78 -23.58 17.31
C GLU A 126 5.73 -23.46 18.43
N LEU A 127 4.67 -22.68 18.22
CA LEU A 127 3.59 -22.55 19.18
C LEU A 127 2.78 -23.84 19.32
N GLU A 128 2.55 -24.56 18.25
CA GLU A 128 1.88 -25.88 18.25
C GLU A 128 2.68 -26.91 19.04
N ASP A 129 4.01 -26.96 18.83
CA ASP A 129 4.89 -27.86 19.59
C ASP A 129 4.87 -27.57 21.10
N ILE A 130 4.88 -26.29 21.49
CA ILE A 130 4.79 -25.90 22.90
C ILE A 130 3.44 -26.34 23.50
N LEU A 131 2.37 -26.25 22.74
CA LEU A 131 1.03 -26.65 23.18
C LEU A 131 0.89 -28.15 23.46
N ILE A 132 1.57 -28.97 22.67
CA ILE A 132 1.55 -30.44 22.85
C ILE A 132 2.20 -30.83 24.19
N VAL A 133 3.22 -30.07 24.60
CA VAL A 133 3.96 -30.37 25.85
C VAL A 133 3.27 -29.79 27.08
N GLN A 134 3.07 -28.51 27.12
CA GLN A 134 2.37 -27.80 28.22
C GLN A 134 2.00 -26.38 27.78
N PRO A 135 0.71 -26.03 27.67
CA PRO A 135 0.30 -24.69 27.25
C PRO A 135 0.72 -23.65 28.31
N PRO A 136 1.42 -22.57 27.87
CA PRO A 136 1.74 -21.46 28.77
C PRO A 136 0.46 -20.75 29.26
N ARG A 137 0.54 -20.11 30.44
CA ARG A 137 -0.63 -19.44 31.04
C ARG A 137 -1.17 -18.29 30.19
N ASP A 138 -0.30 -17.62 29.42
CA ASP A 138 -0.62 -16.49 28.54
C ASP A 138 -0.97 -16.92 27.11
N PHE A 139 -1.09 -18.22 26.85
CA PHE A 139 -1.38 -18.75 25.51
C PHE A 139 -2.63 -18.14 24.84
N PRO A 140 -3.78 -17.95 25.53
CA PRO A 140 -4.95 -17.32 24.91
C PRO A 140 -4.68 -15.89 24.41
N GLU A 141 -3.83 -15.14 25.11
CA GLU A 141 -3.43 -13.78 24.72
C GLU A 141 -2.49 -13.80 23.52
N VAL A 142 -1.55 -14.74 23.50
CA VAL A 142 -0.64 -14.95 22.35
C VAL A 142 -1.44 -15.30 21.10
N LEU A 143 -2.36 -16.25 21.21
CA LEU A 143 -3.23 -16.67 20.11
C LEU A 143 -4.10 -15.51 19.60
N THR A 144 -4.67 -14.72 20.52
CA THR A 144 -5.49 -13.56 20.16
C THR A 144 -4.68 -12.50 19.39
N ARG A 145 -3.46 -12.21 19.84
CA ARG A 145 -2.55 -11.29 19.15
C ARG A 145 -2.20 -11.80 17.76
N PHE A 146 -1.91 -13.10 17.68
CA PHE A 146 -1.57 -13.73 16.40
C PHE A 146 -2.73 -13.66 15.41
N ARG A 147 -3.94 -14.03 15.84
CA ARG A 147 -5.14 -13.95 15.02
C ARG A 147 -5.42 -12.53 14.51
N ARG A 148 -5.25 -11.51 15.36
CA ARG A 148 -5.40 -10.10 14.95
C ARG A 148 -4.38 -9.71 13.88
N ALA A 149 -3.13 -10.15 14.03
CA ALA A 149 -2.08 -9.90 13.05
C ALA A 149 -2.42 -10.51 11.69
N MET A 150 -2.85 -11.78 11.66
CA MET A 150 -3.27 -12.47 10.44
C MET A 150 -4.47 -11.81 9.77
N THR A 151 -5.47 -11.41 10.57
CA THR A 151 -6.65 -10.69 10.04
C THR A 151 -6.25 -9.37 9.36
N ARG A 152 -5.29 -8.64 9.92
CA ARG A 152 -4.79 -7.39 9.33
C ARG A 152 -4.05 -7.61 8.01
N LEU A 153 -3.17 -8.61 7.97
CA LEU A 153 -2.45 -8.97 6.74
C LEU A 153 -3.41 -9.43 5.65
N HIS A 154 -4.31 -10.35 5.97
CA HIS A 154 -5.32 -10.82 5.03
C HIS A 154 -6.17 -9.67 4.49
N GLY A 155 -6.66 -8.80 5.38
CA GLY A 155 -7.45 -7.62 4.98
C GLY A 155 -6.67 -6.68 4.05
N PHE A 156 -5.38 -6.49 4.27
CA PHE A 156 -4.53 -5.70 3.38
C PHE A 156 -4.40 -6.33 2.00
N TYR A 157 -4.15 -7.65 1.91
CA TYR A 157 -3.98 -8.31 0.62
C TYR A 157 -5.26 -8.30 -0.21
N VAL A 158 -6.41 -8.53 0.42
CA VAL A 158 -7.71 -8.44 -0.26
C VAL A 158 -7.93 -7.03 -0.81
N GLN A 159 -7.72 -6.00 0.00
CA GLN A 159 -7.88 -4.60 -0.44
C GLN A 159 -6.87 -4.19 -1.53
N LEU A 160 -5.65 -4.70 -1.47
CA LEU A 160 -4.65 -4.43 -2.51
C LEU A 160 -5.06 -5.09 -3.84
N LEU A 161 -5.62 -6.29 -3.77
CA LEU A 161 -6.18 -6.97 -4.95
C LEU A 161 -7.33 -6.15 -5.55
N ASP A 162 -8.27 -5.70 -4.72
CA ASP A 162 -9.38 -4.84 -5.16
C ASP A 162 -8.86 -3.58 -5.89
N VAL A 163 -7.84 -2.92 -5.33
CA VAL A 163 -7.18 -1.76 -5.97
C VAL A 163 -6.62 -2.12 -7.35
N ILE A 164 -5.95 -3.26 -7.48
CA ILE A 164 -5.36 -3.71 -8.74
C ILE A 164 -6.46 -4.03 -9.77
N GLU A 165 -7.53 -4.70 -9.34
CA GLU A 165 -8.67 -5.04 -10.21
C GLU A 165 -9.42 -3.78 -10.68
N GLU A 166 -9.61 -2.78 -9.82
CA GLU A 166 -10.18 -1.49 -10.20
C GLU A 166 -9.32 -0.76 -11.23
N ILE A 167 -7.99 -0.77 -11.06
CA ILE A 167 -7.06 -0.18 -12.02
C ILE A 167 -7.16 -0.91 -13.37
N GLN A 168 -7.17 -2.24 -13.37
CA GLN A 168 -7.27 -3.04 -14.59
C GLN A 168 -8.62 -2.83 -15.31
N GLY A 169 -9.73 -2.80 -14.58
CA GLY A 169 -11.06 -2.57 -15.12
C GLY A 169 -11.17 -1.23 -15.85
N ASN A 170 -10.74 -0.16 -15.22
CA ASN A 170 -10.76 1.18 -15.81
C ASN A 170 -9.84 1.34 -17.03
N LEU A 171 -8.72 0.61 -17.07
CA LEU A 171 -7.86 0.60 -18.24
C LEU A 171 -8.49 -0.15 -19.41
N GLY A 172 -9.15 -1.28 -19.15
CA GLY A 172 -9.85 -2.04 -20.17
C GLY A 172 -10.95 -1.23 -20.83
N GLU A 173 -11.69 -0.44 -20.08
CA GLU A 173 -12.72 0.46 -20.61
C GLU A 173 -12.12 1.57 -21.48
N ARG A 174 -11.04 2.21 -21.04
CA ARG A 174 -10.38 3.30 -21.80
C ARG A 174 -9.65 2.84 -23.07
N LEU A 175 -9.27 1.56 -23.14
CA LEU A 175 -8.67 0.97 -24.35
C LEU A 175 -9.72 0.47 -25.35
N SER A 176 -11.00 0.38 -24.95
CA SER A 176 -12.12 -0.04 -25.80
C SER A 176 -12.88 1.15 -26.43
N GLU A 177 -12.57 2.37 -26.06
CA GLU A 177 -13.01 3.64 -26.69
C GLU A 177 -11.98 4.14 -27.71
#